data_627b4616f46c6650ffb125ffdb854cb8
#
_entry.id   627b4616f46c6650ffb125ffdb854cb8
#
_cell.length_a   1.000
_cell.length_b   1.000
_cell.length_c   1.000
_cell.angle_alpha   90.00
_cell.angle_beta   90.00
_cell.angle_gamma   90.00
#
_symmetry.space_group_name_H-M   'P 1'
#
loop_
_entity.id
_entity.type
_entity.pdbx_description
1 polymer ?
#
loop_
_entity_poly.entity_id
_entity_poly.type
_entity_poly.pdbx_seq_one_letter_code
_entity_poly.pdbx_strand_id
1 'polypeptide(L)'
;MIRSXVPALRRVLLPRASGVGHSRCFSKAKMSRLVQARRLEGVDQNIWVEFVKLAATHATVNLGQGFPDFPPPDFLREALVRAVGGRNHLLHQYTRAFGHPPLVKILAEFFGKLLGRELDPLNNVMVTVGAYQALFCCFQAFVDEGDEVIIIEPFFDCYEPMVKMAGGTPVFVPLRLKAPGAGKPMSSADWQLDPAELASKFSKRTKALVLNSPNNPLGKVFGREELQLIAELCIKHDVLCISDEVYEWLVFDGKEHVRIASLPGMWERTISISSAGKTFSATGWKVGWTVGPWRLLQHLHTVHQNSVYHCATAAQEAVAVGFRWEXERRERADSYFAQLARELQGKRDRLIRSLEAAGMTPIVPEGTYFLVADVSTFASDVPEAPGSDEPFDSRFAKWMVKNKGLAAIPLSAFYSGPHKNDYSRFVRFCFAKEEATLDAANDILQKWKQERAXP
;
A
#
# COMPACT_ATOMS: atom_id res chain seq x y z
N MET A 1 26.24 -10.38 24.20
CA MET A 1 25.32 -10.06 25.24
C MET A 1 23.87 -10.11 24.82
N ILE A 2 23.49 -9.29 23.91
CA ILE A 2 22.13 -9.30 23.41
C ILE A 2 21.75 -10.67 22.89
N ARG A 3 22.68 -11.37 22.31
CA ARG A 3 22.39 -12.67 21.77
C ARG A 3 21.98 -13.71 22.77
N SER A 4 22.60 -13.69 23.94
CA SER A 4 22.21 -14.66 24.96
C SER A 4 20.82 -14.38 25.51
N UNK A 5 20.57 -13.28 25.43
CA UNK A 5 19.39 -12.94 25.94
C UNK A 5 18.29 -13.34 25.21
N VAL A 6 18.49 -13.21 24.08
CA VAL A 6 17.41 -13.53 23.18
C VAL A 6 17.03 -15.00 23.27
N PRO A 7 17.97 -15.91 23.24
CA PRO A 7 17.58 -17.30 23.44
C PRO A 7 16.85 -17.56 24.75
N ALA A 8 17.29 -16.89 25.79
CA ALA A 8 16.62 -17.06 27.09
C ALA A 8 15.20 -16.54 27.01
N LEU A 9 15.02 -15.41 26.35
CA LEU A 9 13.72 -14.86 26.17
C LEU A 9 12.84 -15.80 25.39
N ARG A 10 13.40 -16.40 24.35
CA ARG A 10 12.63 -17.32 23.56
C ARG A 10 12.18 -18.49 24.38
N ARG A 11 13.07 -19.03 25.20
CA ARG A 11 12.70 -20.17 25.99
C ARG A 11 11.53 -19.85 26.90
N VAL A 12 11.44 -18.64 27.36
CA VAL A 12 10.37 -18.26 28.25
C VAL A 12 9.09 -18.00 27.50
N LEU A 13 9.19 -17.29 26.43
CA LEU A 13 8.00 -16.93 25.67
C LEU A 13 7.41 -17.98 24.74
N LEU A 14 8.26 -18.61 23.96
CA LEU A 14 7.74 -19.57 23.01
C LEU A 14 6.99 -20.77 23.58
N PRO A 15 7.54 -21.44 24.53
CA PRO A 15 6.80 -22.57 25.07
C PRO A 15 5.43 -22.19 25.56
N ARG A 16 5.36 -21.02 26.12
CA ARG A 16 4.09 -20.63 26.65
C ARG A 16 3.13 -20.24 25.58
N ALA A 17 3.64 -19.54 24.63
CA ALA A 17 2.80 -19.14 23.53
C ALA A 17 2.18 -20.35 22.90
N SER A 18 2.96 -21.41 22.83
CA SER A 18 2.40 -22.55 22.16
C SER A 18 1.57 -23.35 23.11
N GLY A 19 1.78 -23.13 24.34
CA GLY A 19 1.03 -23.79 25.33
C GLY A 19 -0.40 -23.56 25.03
N VAL A 20 -0.59 -23.79 23.85
CA VAL A 20 -1.80 -23.56 23.35
C VAL A 20 -2.86 -24.34 23.88
N GLY A 21 -2.59 -25.49 24.23
CA GLY A 21 -3.58 -26.20 24.87
C GLY A 21 -4.31 -25.26 25.73
N HIS A 22 -3.71 -24.24 25.77
CA HIS A 22 -4.27 -23.20 26.49
C HIS A 22 -5.65 -22.85 26.09
N SER A 23 -6.07 -23.00 24.96
CA SER A 23 -7.42 -22.63 24.68
C SER A 23 -8.30 -23.32 25.68
N ARG A 24 -7.95 -24.55 26.04
CA ARG A 24 -8.77 -25.19 27.00
C ARG A 24 -8.47 -24.67 28.37
N CYS A 25 -7.23 -24.39 28.62
CA CYS A 25 -6.88 -23.86 29.89
C CYS A 25 -7.65 -22.60 30.11
N PHE A 26 -7.84 -21.85 29.09
CA PHE A 26 -8.57 -20.62 29.20
C PHE A 26 -9.97 -20.82 29.64
N SER A 27 -10.62 -21.82 29.20
CA SER A 27 -11.97 -21.97 29.58
C SER A 27 -12.04 -22.00 31.09
N LYS A 28 -11.04 -22.58 31.71
CA LYS A 28 -11.17 -22.56 33.13
C LYS A 28 -10.41 -21.49 33.68
N ALA A 29 -9.52 -21.02 32.97
CA ALA A 29 -8.74 -20.03 33.54
C ALA A 29 -9.49 -18.77 33.59
N LYS A 30 -10.70 -18.86 33.64
CA LYS A 30 -11.42 -17.69 33.90
C LYS A 30 -10.66 -16.95 34.92
N MET A 31 -9.69 -17.55 35.48
CA MET A 31 -8.95 -16.81 36.48
C MET A 31 -8.03 -15.84 35.89
N SER A 32 -7.61 -15.99 34.68
CA SER A 32 -6.69 -15.00 34.13
C SER A 32 -7.46 -13.90 33.43
N ARG A 33 -7.06 -12.66 33.71
CA ARG A 33 -7.64 -11.51 33.06
C ARG A 33 -6.73 -11.01 31.93
N LEU A 34 -5.62 -11.73 31.70
CA LEU A 34 -4.64 -11.27 30.73
C LEU A 34 -4.94 -11.85 29.36
N VAL A 35 -6.10 -11.51 28.83
CA VAL A 35 -6.51 -11.93 27.50
C VAL A 35 -6.58 -10.68 26.64
N GLN A 36 -6.45 -10.86 25.35
CA GLN A 36 -6.40 -9.72 24.44
C GLN A 36 -7.72 -8.94 24.45
N ALA A 37 -7.62 -7.67 24.13
CA ALA A 37 -8.81 -6.84 24.03
C ALA A 37 -9.67 -7.34 22.87
N ARG A 38 -10.98 -7.14 22.99
CA ARG A 38 -11.91 -7.62 21.98
C ARG A 38 -11.65 -7.00 20.61
N ARG A 39 -11.14 -5.79 20.57
CA ARG A 39 -10.88 -5.13 19.28
C ARG A 39 -9.82 -5.87 18.46
N LEU A 40 -9.06 -6.77 19.06
CA LEU A 40 -8.03 -7.51 18.35
C LEU A 40 -8.53 -8.85 17.81
N GLU A 41 -9.77 -9.23 18.13
CA GLU A 41 -10.30 -10.50 17.66
C GLU A 41 -10.46 -10.46 16.15
N GLY A 42 -9.90 -11.46 15.47
CA GLY A 42 -10.03 -11.57 14.04
C GLY A 42 -9.10 -10.69 13.23
N VAL A 43 -8.23 -9.92 13.89
CA VAL A 43 -7.30 -9.07 13.14
C VAL A 43 -5.84 -9.46 13.36
N ASP A 44 -5.59 -10.52 14.11
CA ASP A 44 -4.21 -10.94 14.39
C ASP A 44 -3.66 -11.89 13.34
N GLN A 45 -4.44 -12.23 12.31
CA GLN A 45 -3.99 -13.08 11.23
C GLN A 45 -3.46 -12.23 10.10
N ASN A 46 -2.30 -12.59 9.58
CA ASN A 46 -1.73 -11.85 8.48
C ASN A 46 -1.14 -12.84 7.48
N ILE A 47 -1.83 -12.98 6.37
CA ILE A 47 -1.43 -13.91 5.32
C ILE A 47 -0.07 -13.56 4.74
N TRP A 48 0.32 -12.29 4.81
CA TRP A 48 1.59 -11.86 4.24
C TRP A 48 2.80 -12.46 4.97
N VAL A 49 2.64 -12.77 6.26
CA VAL A 49 3.75 -13.31 7.04
C VAL A 49 4.30 -14.58 6.40
N GLU A 50 3.42 -15.43 5.93
CA GLU A 50 3.84 -16.68 5.31
C GLU A 50 4.65 -16.44 4.04
N PHE A 51 4.20 -15.49 3.21
CA PHE A 51 4.89 -15.21 1.95
C PHE A 51 6.24 -14.53 2.20
N VAL A 52 6.32 -13.65 3.20
CA VAL A 52 7.60 -13.03 3.55
C VAL A 52 8.58 -14.09 4.02
N LYS A 53 8.11 -15.03 4.83
CA LYS A 53 8.96 -16.09 5.35
C LYS A 53 9.45 -16.99 4.24
N LEU A 54 8.56 -17.40 3.33
CA LEU A 54 8.95 -18.25 2.22
C LEU A 54 9.96 -17.55 1.31
N ALA A 55 9.77 -16.27 1.07
CA ALA A 55 10.71 -15.53 0.23
C ALA A 55 12.07 -15.45 0.91
N ALA A 56 12.10 -15.21 2.21
CA ALA A 56 13.38 -15.11 2.92
C ALA A 56 14.15 -16.43 2.86
N THR A 57 13.44 -17.55 2.85
CA THR A 57 14.08 -18.85 2.84
C THR A 57 14.45 -19.33 1.44
N HIS A 58 13.59 -19.10 0.48
CA HIS A 58 13.70 -19.73 -0.84
C HIS A 58 14.01 -18.81 -2.01
N ALA A 59 13.73 -17.52 -1.90
CA ALA A 59 13.86 -16.67 -3.08
C ALA A 59 15.30 -16.34 -3.39
N THR A 60 15.71 -16.55 -4.64
CA THR A 60 16.95 -15.98 -5.14
C THR A 60 16.67 -14.63 -5.75
N VAL A 61 15.42 -14.40 -6.20
CA VAL A 61 14.99 -13.11 -6.69
C VAL A 61 13.63 -12.82 -6.07
N ASN A 62 13.52 -11.71 -5.37
CA ASN A 62 12.28 -11.36 -4.69
C ASN A 62 11.59 -10.21 -5.41
N LEU A 63 10.57 -10.54 -6.19
CA LEU A 63 9.71 -9.54 -6.80
C LEU A 63 8.38 -9.41 -6.04
N GLY A 64 8.30 -10.01 -4.85
CA GLY A 64 7.07 -9.92 -4.05
C GLY A 64 7.03 -8.73 -3.12
N GLN A 65 8.20 -8.36 -2.58
CA GLN A 65 8.24 -7.25 -1.63
C GLN A 65 8.03 -5.92 -2.32
N GLY A 66 7.21 -5.08 -1.71
CA GLY A 66 6.78 -3.85 -2.32
C GLY A 66 7.64 -2.64 -2.00
N PHE A 67 8.94 -2.77 -2.13
CA PHE A 67 9.82 -1.63 -1.95
C PHE A 67 11.00 -1.72 -2.92
N PRO A 68 11.57 -0.56 -3.28
CA PRO A 68 12.70 -0.55 -4.22
C PRO A 68 13.93 -1.21 -3.63
N ASP A 69 14.72 -1.87 -4.49
CA ASP A 69 16.03 -2.35 -4.05
C ASP A 69 17.16 -1.44 -4.55
N PHE A 70 16.81 -0.21 -4.92
CA PHE A 70 17.78 0.82 -5.25
C PHE A 70 17.63 1.96 -4.22
N PRO A 71 18.66 2.80 -4.08
CA PRO A 71 18.63 3.81 -3.01
C PRO A 71 17.75 5.01 -3.35
N PRO A 72 17.37 5.78 -2.33
CA PRO A 72 16.76 7.07 -2.58
C PRO A 72 17.72 8.00 -3.32
N PRO A 73 17.25 9.09 -3.88
CA PRO A 73 18.15 9.98 -4.62
C PRO A 73 19.19 10.61 -3.73
N ASP A 74 20.35 10.91 -4.33
CA ASP A 74 21.48 11.47 -3.58
C ASP A 74 21.11 12.70 -2.80
N PHE A 75 20.34 13.62 -3.40
CA PHE A 75 20.03 14.86 -2.70
C PHE A 75 19.24 14.60 -1.40
N LEU A 76 18.42 13.57 -1.40
CA LEU A 76 17.66 13.24 -0.19
C LEU A 76 18.56 12.59 0.87
N ARG A 77 19.41 11.65 0.45
CA ARG A 77 20.30 11.00 1.39
C ARG A 77 21.27 11.99 2.00
N GLU A 78 21.79 12.89 1.18
CA GLU A 78 22.71 13.93 1.67
C GLU A 78 22.00 14.86 2.64
N ALA A 79 20.74 15.14 2.41
CA ALA A 79 19.98 15.98 3.33
C ALA A 79 19.88 15.32 4.72
N LEU A 80 19.67 14.01 4.76
CA LEU A 80 19.62 13.32 6.05
C LEU A 80 20.98 13.31 6.73
N VAL A 81 22.05 13.09 5.97
CA VAL A 81 23.39 13.12 6.53
C VAL A 81 23.68 14.50 7.14
N ARG A 82 23.30 15.57 6.44
CA ARG A 82 23.50 16.91 6.96
C ARG A 82 22.64 17.18 8.21
N ALA A 83 21.42 16.66 8.22
CA ALA A 83 20.55 16.83 9.38
C ALA A 83 21.15 16.16 10.61
N VAL A 84 21.69 14.96 10.45
CA VAL A 84 22.21 14.21 11.57
C VAL A 84 23.61 14.66 11.96
N GLY A 85 24.43 14.99 10.98
CA GLY A 85 25.83 15.33 11.25
C GLY A 85 26.13 16.80 11.41
N GLY A 86 25.15 17.68 11.26
CA GLY A 86 25.40 19.11 11.31
C GLY A 86 25.40 19.67 12.73
N ARG A 87 25.40 20.99 12.81
CA ARG A 87 25.51 21.67 14.10
C ARG A 87 24.18 21.97 14.77
N ASN A 88 23.06 21.80 14.07
CA ASN A 88 21.78 22.10 14.66
C ASN A 88 21.33 20.93 15.51
N HIS A 89 21.61 21.02 16.80
CA HIS A 89 21.30 19.93 17.71
C HIS A 89 19.80 19.71 17.87
N LEU A 90 18.98 20.71 17.54
CA LEU A 90 17.54 20.55 17.67
C LEU A 90 16.99 19.53 16.68
N LEU A 91 17.75 19.20 15.64
CA LEU A 91 17.31 18.16 14.72
C LEU A 91 17.35 16.76 15.33
N HIS A 92 17.92 16.64 16.53
CA HIS A 92 17.91 15.38 17.27
C HIS A 92 16.81 15.37 18.35
N GLN A 93 16.04 16.45 18.47
CA GLN A 93 15.10 16.59 19.55
C GLN A 93 13.67 16.63 19.05
N TYR A 94 12.71 16.69 19.95
CA TYR A 94 11.31 16.80 19.56
C TYR A 94 11.06 17.99 18.64
N THR A 95 10.19 17.80 17.68
CA THR A 95 9.71 18.91 16.87
C THR A 95 8.20 19.05 17.10
N ARG A 96 7.55 19.93 16.35
CA ARG A 96 6.11 20.11 16.46
C ARG A 96 5.40 18.79 16.22
N ALA A 97 4.47 18.42 17.09
CA ALA A 97 3.84 17.12 17.05
C ALA A 97 3.20 16.81 15.69
N PHE A 98 2.51 17.81 15.12
CA PHE A 98 1.72 17.59 13.92
C PHE A 98 2.50 17.85 12.63
N GLY A 99 3.80 18.05 12.75
CA GLY A 99 4.67 18.18 11.59
C GLY A 99 5.72 19.24 11.80
N HIS A 100 6.95 18.86 11.48
CA HIS A 100 8.11 19.74 11.52
C HIS A 100 7.81 20.99 10.70
N PRO A 101 7.98 22.20 11.27
CA PRO A 101 7.55 23.40 10.55
C PRO A 101 8.08 23.54 9.13
N PRO A 102 9.38 23.32 8.84
CA PRO A 102 9.81 23.43 7.45
C PRO A 102 9.08 22.44 6.54
N LEU A 103 8.73 21.26 7.05
CA LEU A 103 8.08 20.27 6.20
C LEU A 103 6.63 20.64 5.92
N VAL A 104 5.85 20.98 6.96
CA VAL A 104 4.45 21.33 6.69
C VAL A 104 4.34 22.56 5.81
N LYS A 105 5.31 23.46 5.93
CA LYS A 105 5.31 24.68 5.13
C LYS A 105 5.48 24.36 3.65
N ILE A 106 6.49 23.53 3.31
CA ILE A 106 6.71 23.21 1.91
C ILE A 106 5.60 22.31 1.36
N LEU A 107 5.07 21.41 2.21
CA LEU A 107 3.97 20.55 1.77
C LEU A 107 2.72 21.38 1.48
N ALA A 108 2.41 22.35 2.32
CA ALA A 108 1.24 23.21 2.08
C ALA A 108 1.40 23.97 0.78
N GLU A 109 2.59 24.48 0.52
CA GLU A 109 2.83 25.20 -0.72
C GLU A 109 2.71 24.27 -1.92
N PHE A 110 3.37 23.12 -1.85
CA PHE A 110 3.42 22.17 -2.95
C PHE A 110 2.03 21.62 -3.28
N PHE A 111 1.32 21.12 -2.27
CA PHE A 111 0.02 20.52 -2.49
C PHE A 111 -1.07 21.56 -2.72
N GLY A 112 -0.88 22.76 -2.20
CA GLY A 112 -1.80 23.84 -2.52
C GLY A 112 -1.82 24.14 -4.01
N LYS A 113 -0.65 24.15 -4.63
CA LYS A 113 -0.57 24.36 -6.08
C LYS A 113 -1.24 23.22 -6.83
N LEU A 114 -1.04 21.99 -6.38
CA LEU A 114 -1.64 20.84 -7.05
C LEU A 114 -3.16 20.84 -6.93
N LEU A 115 -3.68 21.31 -5.79
CA LEU A 115 -5.13 21.30 -5.55
C LEU A 115 -5.82 22.59 -5.98
N GLY A 116 -5.03 23.60 -6.36
CA GLY A 116 -5.60 24.87 -6.78
C GLY A 116 -6.23 25.65 -5.63
N ARG A 117 -5.67 25.53 -4.43
CA ARG A 117 -6.17 26.26 -3.27
C ARG A 117 -5.05 26.57 -2.31
N GLU A 118 -5.21 27.62 -1.53
CA GLU A 118 -4.22 27.99 -0.54
C GLU A 118 -4.41 27.12 0.69
N LEU A 119 -3.34 26.47 1.14
CA LEU A 119 -3.38 25.59 2.31
C LEU A 119 -2.65 26.22 3.47
N ASP A 120 -3.22 26.09 4.66
CA ASP A 120 -2.59 26.52 5.90
C ASP A 120 -1.69 25.38 6.38
N PRO A 121 -0.38 25.59 6.48
CA PRO A 121 0.49 24.48 6.87
C PRO A 121 0.18 23.92 8.26
N LEU A 122 -0.38 24.69 9.16
CA LEU A 122 -0.64 24.20 10.49
C LEU A 122 -1.97 23.48 10.62
N ASN A 123 -2.94 23.82 9.79
CA ASN A 123 -4.28 23.25 9.90
C ASN A 123 -4.67 22.30 8.81
N ASN A 124 -4.03 22.42 7.63
CA ASN A 124 -4.43 21.59 6.49
C ASN A 124 -3.44 20.48 6.14
N VAL A 125 -2.35 20.38 6.90
CA VAL A 125 -1.33 19.34 6.67
C VAL A 125 -0.94 18.76 8.01
N MET A 126 -0.89 17.44 8.10
CA MET A 126 -0.38 16.77 9.30
C MET A 126 0.58 15.67 8.88
N VAL A 127 1.79 15.68 9.44
CA VAL A 127 2.81 14.67 9.14
C VAL A 127 2.59 13.46 10.04
N THR A 128 2.75 12.28 9.46
CA THR A 128 2.51 11.03 10.16
C THR A 128 3.72 10.10 10.01
N VAL A 129 3.72 9.03 10.79
CA VAL A 129 4.75 7.99 10.69
C VAL A 129 4.34 7.08 9.55
N GLY A 130 4.59 7.56 8.32
CA GLY A 130 4.18 6.89 7.11
C GLY A 130 2.69 6.96 6.87
N ALA A 131 2.28 6.50 5.70
CA ALA A 131 0.87 6.45 5.35
C ALA A 131 0.10 5.46 6.23
N TYR A 132 0.77 4.42 6.71
CA TYR A 132 0.16 3.44 7.60
C TYR A 132 -0.44 4.13 8.81
N GLN A 133 0.34 5.00 9.46
CA GLN A 133 -0.14 5.66 10.67
C GLN A 133 -1.19 6.73 10.33
N ALA A 134 -1.09 7.32 9.13
CA ALA A 134 -2.13 8.24 8.69
C ALA A 134 -3.48 7.51 8.57
N LEU A 135 -3.46 6.31 7.98
CA LEU A 135 -4.68 5.52 7.87
C LEU A 135 -5.21 5.14 9.25
N PHE A 136 -4.32 4.74 10.13
CA PHE A 136 -4.73 4.41 11.50
C PHE A 136 -5.43 5.60 12.16
N CYS A 137 -4.87 6.81 12.00
CA CYS A 137 -5.50 8.00 12.56
C CYS A 137 -6.88 8.23 11.97
N CYS A 138 -7.03 8.03 10.66
CA CYS A 138 -8.33 8.26 10.02
C CYS A 138 -9.40 7.34 10.61
N PHE A 139 -9.08 6.05 10.72
CA PHE A 139 -10.09 5.11 11.20
C PHE A 139 -10.38 5.34 12.68
N GLN A 140 -9.35 5.60 13.48
CA GLN A 140 -9.58 5.84 14.90
C GLN A 140 -10.34 7.14 15.15
N ALA A 141 -10.12 8.14 14.31
CA ALA A 141 -10.76 9.43 14.51
C ALA A 141 -12.22 9.45 14.09
N PHE A 142 -12.61 8.63 13.13
CA PHE A 142 -13.94 8.77 12.55
C PHE A 142 -14.86 7.55 12.64
N VAL A 143 -14.33 6.38 12.91
CA VAL A 143 -15.13 5.17 12.87
C VAL A 143 -15.56 4.78 14.28
N ASP A 144 -16.86 4.68 14.48
CA ASP A 144 -17.43 4.19 15.72
C ASP A 144 -17.93 2.78 15.53
N GLU A 145 -18.19 2.10 16.64
CA GLU A 145 -18.73 0.76 16.59
C GLU A 145 -20.04 0.78 15.80
N GLY A 146 -20.16 -0.14 14.86
CA GLY A 146 -21.36 -0.23 14.04
C GLY A 146 -21.30 0.54 12.75
N ASP A 147 -20.34 1.46 12.61
CA ASP A 147 -20.18 2.16 11.35
C ASP A 147 -19.68 1.24 10.26
N GLU A 148 -20.08 1.50 9.03
CA GLU A 148 -19.60 0.76 7.87
C GLU A 148 -18.57 1.58 7.12
N VAL A 149 -17.54 0.91 6.62
CA VAL A 149 -16.51 1.54 5.80
C VAL A 149 -16.43 0.76 4.49
N ILE A 150 -16.66 1.46 3.38
CA ILE A 150 -16.58 0.84 2.06
C ILE A 150 -15.12 0.72 1.66
N ILE A 151 -14.71 -0.48 1.26
CA ILE A 151 -13.35 -0.75 0.81
C ILE A 151 -13.44 -1.33 -0.60
N ILE A 152 -12.81 -0.66 -1.56
CA ILE A 152 -12.81 -1.13 -2.94
C ILE A 152 -11.74 -2.21 -3.10
N GLU A 153 -12.11 -3.36 -3.67
CA GLU A 153 -11.20 -4.49 -3.85
C GLU A 153 -10.67 -4.57 -5.26
N PRO A 154 -9.42 -4.98 -5.41
CA PRO A 154 -8.47 -5.46 -4.40
C PRO A 154 -7.95 -4.31 -3.56
N PHE A 155 -7.61 -4.60 -2.31
CA PHE A 155 -7.26 -3.55 -1.35
C PHE A 155 -5.96 -3.85 -0.62
N PHE A 156 -5.31 -2.75 -0.18
CA PHE A 156 -4.09 -2.88 0.60
C PHE A 156 -4.43 -3.47 1.97
N ASP A 157 -3.58 -4.36 2.44
CA ASP A 157 -3.91 -5.27 3.53
C ASP A 157 -4.27 -4.63 4.86
N CYS A 158 -3.84 -3.42 5.14
CA CYS A 158 -4.12 -2.84 6.45
C CYS A 158 -5.52 -2.25 6.60
N TYR A 159 -6.22 -2.02 5.51
CA TYR A 159 -7.52 -1.37 5.61
C TYR A 159 -8.51 -2.18 6.44
N GLU A 160 -8.64 -3.46 6.13
CA GLU A 160 -9.63 -4.29 6.82
C GLU A 160 -9.35 -4.40 8.32
N PRO A 161 -8.14 -4.78 8.75
CA PRO A 161 -7.91 -4.89 10.19
C PRO A 161 -8.00 -3.55 10.91
N MET A 162 -7.60 -2.45 10.27
CA MET A 162 -7.70 -1.15 10.93
C MET A 162 -9.14 -0.72 11.14
N VAL A 163 -10.02 -1.00 10.15
CA VAL A 163 -11.44 -0.71 10.30
C VAL A 163 -12.01 -1.53 11.45
N LYS A 164 -11.68 -2.81 11.51
CA LYS A 164 -12.22 -3.69 12.56
C LYS A 164 -11.72 -3.25 13.94
N MET A 165 -10.45 -2.88 14.04
CA MET A 165 -9.93 -2.42 15.34
C MET A 165 -10.62 -1.16 15.82
N ALA A 166 -11.11 -0.35 14.91
CA ALA A 166 -11.84 0.85 15.29
C ALA A 166 -13.31 0.57 15.60
N GLY A 167 -13.74 -0.68 15.47
CA GLY A 167 -15.14 -1.05 15.74
C GLY A 167 -16.03 -1.05 14.51
N GLY A 168 -15.47 -0.73 13.35
CA GLY A 168 -16.26 -0.65 12.13
C GLY A 168 -16.41 -1.98 11.43
N THR A 169 -17.32 -1.99 10.47
CA THR A 169 -17.59 -3.15 9.64
C THR A 169 -17.13 -2.82 8.22
N PRO A 170 -16.16 -3.56 7.67
CA PRO A 170 -15.78 -3.34 6.27
C PRO A 170 -16.88 -3.82 5.34
N VAL A 171 -17.12 -3.06 4.29
CA VAL A 171 -18.10 -3.42 3.26
C VAL A 171 -17.34 -3.40 1.94
N PHE A 172 -17.18 -4.55 1.31
CA PHE A 172 -16.29 -4.69 0.17
C PHE A 172 -17.01 -4.53 -1.16
N VAL A 173 -16.38 -3.79 -2.08
CA VAL A 173 -16.91 -3.58 -3.43
C VAL A 173 -15.81 -3.95 -4.41
N PRO A 174 -15.91 -5.08 -5.10
CA PRO A 174 -14.82 -5.47 -6.00
C PRO A 174 -14.88 -4.68 -7.31
N LEU A 175 -13.71 -4.31 -7.81
CA LEU A 175 -13.60 -3.90 -9.20
C LEU A 175 -13.86 -5.13 -10.04
N ARG A 176 -14.54 -4.94 -11.17
CA ARG A 176 -14.88 -6.05 -12.05
C ARG A 176 -14.03 -6.00 -13.30
N LEU A 177 -13.44 -7.14 -13.64
CA LEU A 177 -12.60 -7.22 -14.83
C LEU A 177 -13.47 -7.31 -16.07
N LYS A 178 -13.28 -6.38 -16.99
CA LYS A 178 -13.97 -6.38 -18.28
C LYS A 178 -12.94 -6.74 -19.34
N ALA A 179 -13.29 -7.64 -20.23
CA ALA A 179 -12.36 -8.05 -21.27
C ALA A 179 -12.02 -6.86 -22.17
N PRO A 180 -10.75 -6.72 -22.55
CA PRO A 180 -10.38 -5.65 -23.46
C PRO A 180 -10.94 -5.91 -24.84
N GLY A 181 -10.98 -4.87 -25.68
CA GLY A 181 -11.40 -5.04 -27.04
C GLY A 181 -10.47 -5.99 -27.79
N ALA A 182 -10.97 -6.51 -28.90
CA ALA A 182 -10.20 -7.46 -29.70
C ALA A 182 -8.85 -6.89 -30.10
N GLY A 183 -7.80 -7.67 -29.92
CA GLY A 183 -6.46 -7.28 -30.30
C GLY A 183 -5.76 -6.34 -29.34
N LYS A 184 -6.39 -6.00 -28.24
CA LYS A 184 -5.78 -5.10 -27.26
C LYS A 184 -5.24 -5.88 -26.08
N PRO A 185 -4.07 -5.48 -25.54
CA PRO A 185 -3.56 -6.14 -24.36
C PRO A 185 -4.39 -5.78 -23.14
N MET A 186 -4.40 -6.66 -22.15
CA MET A 186 -5.14 -6.41 -20.93
C MET A 186 -4.44 -5.32 -20.13
N SER A 187 -5.22 -4.42 -19.58
CA SER A 187 -4.72 -3.26 -18.84
C SER A 187 -5.38 -3.19 -17.47
N SER A 188 -4.70 -2.54 -16.53
CA SER A 188 -5.31 -2.31 -15.23
C SER A 188 -6.59 -1.48 -15.35
N ALA A 189 -6.75 -0.72 -16.43
CA ALA A 189 -7.98 0.04 -16.66
C ALA A 189 -9.18 -0.87 -16.89
N ASP A 190 -8.95 -2.14 -17.25
CA ASP A 190 -10.05 -3.08 -17.49
C ASP A 190 -10.73 -3.55 -16.21
N TRP A 191 -10.14 -3.29 -15.05
CA TRP A 191 -10.82 -3.48 -13.78
C TRP A 191 -11.63 -2.21 -13.51
N GLN A 192 -12.94 -2.34 -13.47
CA GLN A 192 -13.83 -1.18 -13.43
C GLN A 192 -14.83 -1.26 -12.29
N LEU A 193 -15.20 -0.10 -11.77
CA LEU A 193 -16.30 -0.03 -10.82
C LEU A 193 -17.62 -0.27 -11.56
N ASP A 194 -18.46 -1.09 -10.97
CA ASP A 194 -19.84 -1.22 -11.45
C ASP A 194 -20.64 -0.17 -10.68
N PRO A 195 -21.21 0.83 -11.36
CA PRO A 195 -21.89 1.92 -10.66
C PRO A 195 -23.05 1.46 -9.77
N ALA A 196 -23.83 0.52 -10.23
CA ALA A 196 -24.97 0.05 -9.45
C ALA A 196 -24.51 -0.73 -8.23
N GLU A 197 -23.46 -1.55 -8.40
CA GLU A 197 -22.93 -2.31 -7.29
C GLU A 197 -22.37 -1.36 -6.23
N LEU A 198 -21.60 -0.36 -6.65
CA LEU A 198 -21.03 0.58 -5.69
C LEU A 198 -22.14 1.32 -4.95
N ALA A 199 -23.12 1.83 -5.69
CA ALA A 199 -24.22 2.58 -5.06
C ALA A 199 -24.97 1.72 -4.05
N SER A 200 -25.12 0.43 -4.33
CA SER A 200 -25.87 -0.45 -3.45
C SER A 200 -25.22 -0.67 -2.10
N LYS A 201 -23.95 -0.33 -1.96
CA LYS A 201 -23.22 -0.57 -0.72
C LYS A 201 -23.36 0.55 0.30
N PHE A 202 -23.87 1.70 -0.12
CA PHE A 202 -24.07 2.81 0.80
C PHE A 202 -25.34 2.61 1.61
N SER A 203 -25.25 2.83 2.90
CA SER A 203 -26.38 2.70 3.82
C SER A 203 -26.32 3.84 4.82
N LYS A 204 -27.28 3.87 5.74
CA LYS A 204 -27.30 4.88 6.80
C LYS A 204 -26.09 4.70 7.73
N ARG A 205 -25.48 3.53 7.74
CA ARG A 205 -24.34 3.29 8.60
C ARG A 205 -23.01 3.60 7.92
N THR A 206 -23.02 3.93 6.65
CA THR A 206 -21.75 4.17 5.93
C THR A 206 -21.11 5.45 6.42
N LYS A 207 -19.94 5.32 7.04
CA LYS A 207 -19.20 6.48 7.55
C LYS A 207 -18.13 6.95 6.59
N ALA A 208 -17.45 6.00 5.93
CA ALA A 208 -16.31 6.34 5.11
C ALA A 208 -16.16 5.38 3.95
N LEU A 209 -15.45 5.84 2.93
CA LEU A 209 -15.05 5.03 1.78
C LEU A 209 -13.55 5.21 1.61
N VAL A 210 -12.82 4.11 1.40
CA VAL A 210 -11.39 4.16 1.16
C VAL A 210 -11.12 4.02 -0.33
N LEU A 211 -10.46 5.03 -0.89
CA LEU A 211 -10.03 5.05 -2.28
C LEU A 211 -8.52 4.92 -2.32
N ASN A 212 -8.00 4.04 -3.16
CA ASN A 212 -6.57 3.92 -3.36
C ASN A 212 -6.28 4.04 -4.85
N SER A 213 -5.73 5.18 -5.25
CA SER A 213 -5.38 5.42 -6.64
C SER A 213 -4.14 6.29 -6.71
N PRO A 214 -3.10 5.90 -7.43
CA PRO A 214 -2.95 4.62 -8.15
C PRO A 214 -3.00 3.43 -7.20
N ASN A 215 -3.56 2.34 -7.66
CA ASN A 215 -3.96 1.23 -6.80
C ASN A 215 -2.88 0.16 -6.65
N ASN A 216 -2.62 -0.23 -5.41
CA ASN A 216 -1.85 -1.41 -5.10
C ASN A 216 -2.88 -2.49 -4.79
N PRO A 217 -2.96 -3.59 -5.53
CA PRO A 217 -1.90 -4.21 -6.35
C PRO A 217 -2.02 -4.07 -7.87
N LEU A 218 -3.12 -3.51 -8.38
CA LEU A 218 -3.39 -3.61 -9.81
C LEU A 218 -2.61 -2.63 -10.69
N GLY A 219 -2.19 -1.51 -10.11
CA GLY A 219 -1.63 -0.45 -10.92
C GLY A 219 -2.68 0.38 -11.64
N LYS A 220 -3.95 0.23 -11.25
CA LYS A 220 -5.03 1.00 -11.87
C LYS A 220 -4.97 2.45 -11.41
N VAL A 221 -5.15 3.37 -12.34
CA VAL A 221 -5.30 4.79 -12.04
C VAL A 221 -6.74 5.16 -12.34
N PHE A 222 -7.49 5.50 -11.29
CA PHE A 222 -8.90 5.84 -11.46
C PHE A 222 -9.03 7.10 -12.30
N GLY A 223 -9.89 7.06 -13.30
CA GLY A 223 -10.11 8.20 -14.15
C GLY A 223 -11.13 9.16 -13.57
N ARG A 224 -11.24 10.32 -14.22
CA ARG A 224 -12.11 11.37 -13.69
C ARG A 224 -13.56 10.90 -13.58
N GLU A 225 -14.04 10.12 -14.55
CA GLU A 225 -15.42 9.68 -14.50
C GLU A 225 -15.69 8.76 -13.32
N GLU A 226 -14.76 7.84 -13.04
CA GLU A 226 -14.93 6.95 -11.89
C GLU A 226 -14.86 7.75 -10.59
N LEU A 227 -13.95 8.72 -10.52
CA LEU A 227 -13.84 9.54 -9.32
C LEU A 227 -15.07 10.40 -9.12
N GLN A 228 -15.69 10.90 -10.21
CA GLN A 228 -16.91 11.66 -10.09
C GLN A 228 -18.05 10.80 -9.56
N LEU A 229 -18.12 9.55 -9.97
CA LEU A 229 -19.12 8.64 -9.44
C LEU A 229 -18.94 8.47 -7.92
N ILE A 230 -17.71 8.25 -7.50
CA ILE A 230 -17.42 8.11 -6.07
C ILE A 230 -17.79 9.40 -5.35
N ALA A 231 -17.40 10.55 -5.92
CA ALA A 231 -17.67 11.83 -5.30
C ALA A 231 -19.17 12.06 -5.12
N GLU A 232 -19.95 11.78 -6.17
CA GLU A 232 -21.39 11.99 -6.11
C GLU A 232 -22.02 11.15 -5.00
N LEU A 233 -21.59 9.91 -4.86
CA LEU A 233 -22.15 9.04 -3.83
C LEU A 233 -21.72 9.49 -2.44
N CYS A 234 -20.47 9.89 -2.28
CA CYS A 234 -20.01 10.37 -0.98
C CYS A 234 -20.76 11.64 -0.57
N ILE A 235 -20.99 12.53 -1.51
CA ILE A 235 -21.73 13.76 -1.23
C ILE A 235 -23.19 13.44 -0.91
N LYS A 236 -23.80 12.59 -1.70
CA LYS A 236 -25.20 12.24 -1.50
C LYS A 236 -25.45 11.64 -0.12
N HIS A 237 -24.53 10.78 0.32
CA HIS A 237 -24.71 10.04 1.56
C HIS A 237 -23.93 10.62 2.74
N ASP A 238 -23.26 11.76 2.54
CA ASP A 238 -22.48 12.42 3.59
C ASP A 238 -21.40 11.48 4.14
N VAL A 239 -20.60 10.93 3.25
CA VAL A 239 -19.59 9.94 3.59
C VAL A 239 -18.21 10.55 3.45
N LEU A 240 -17.32 10.23 4.40
CA LEU A 240 -15.92 10.65 4.38
C LEU A 240 -15.17 9.87 3.32
N CYS A 241 -14.34 10.54 2.53
CA CYS A 241 -13.48 9.88 1.56
C CYS A 241 -12.05 9.88 2.08
N ILE A 242 -11.50 8.70 2.34
CA ILE A 242 -10.11 8.54 2.73
C ILE A 242 -9.35 8.14 1.47
N SER A 243 -8.56 9.06 0.94
CA SER A 243 -7.93 8.88 -0.36
C SER A 243 -6.45 8.58 -0.19
N ASP A 244 -6.12 7.30 -0.36
CA ASP A 244 -4.74 6.82 -0.24
C ASP A 244 -4.05 7.01 -1.58
N GLU A 245 -3.23 8.05 -1.68
CA GLU A 245 -2.60 8.46 -2.94
C GLU A 245 -1.08 8.32 -2.87
N VAL A 246 -0.59 7.31 -2.19
CA VAL A 246 0.86 7.19 -1.97
C VAL A 246 1.65 7.03 -3.28
N TYR A 247 1.03 6.48 -4.33
CA TYR A 247 1.71 6.31 -5.61
C TYR A 247 1.44 7.43 -6.58
N GLU A 248 1.08 8.60 -6.07
CA GLU A 248 0.59 9.74 -6.87
C GLU A 248 1.51 10.18 -8.00
N TRP A 249 2.82 9.95 -7.87
CA TRP A 249 3.77 10.41 -8.90
C TRP A 249 4.11 9.32 -9.91
N LEU A 250 3.64 8.09 -9.68
CA LEU A 250 3.98 6.97 -10.55
C LEU A 250 2.79 6.66 -11.43
N VAL A 251 2.70 7.40 -12.52
CA VAL A 251 1.69 7.16 -13.56
C VAL A 251 2.41 7.12 -14.88
N PHE A 252 1.91 6.30 -15.79
CA PHE A 252 2.61 5.97 -17.02
C PHE A 252 1.78 6.27 -18.26
N ASP A 253 2.46 6.30 -19.41
CA ASP A 253 1.79 6.43 -20.70
C ASP A 253 0.95 7.69 -20.81
N GLY A 254 1.42 8.77 -20.18
CA GLY A 254 0.70 10.03 -20.25
C GLY A 254 -0.56 10.11 -19.41
N LYS A 255 -0.82 9.12 -18.57
CA LYS A 255 -1.97 9.17 -17.69
C LYS A 255 -1.84 10.29 -16.68
N GLU A 256 -2.97 10.85 -16.31
CA GLU A 256 -3.01 11.90 -15.31
C GLU A 256 -3.50 11.33 -13.99
N HIS A 257 -2.82 11.67 -12.90
CA HIS A 257 -3.33 11.34 -11.56
C HIS A 257 -4.32 12.43 -11.17
N VAL A 258 -5.60 12.09 -11.10
CA VAL A 258 -6.63 13.04 -10.71
C VAL A 258 -6.83 12.92 -9.20
N ARG A 259 -6.85 14.08 -8.52
CA ARG A 259 -7.00 14.10 -7.07
C ARG A 259 -8.47 14.31 -6.75
N ILE A 260 -9.07 13.33 -6.07
CA ILE A 260 -10.50 13.42 -5.80
C ILE A 260 -10.84 14.64 -4.94
N ALA A 261 -9.91 15.10 -4.10
CA ALA A 261 -10.15 16.28 -3.27
C ALA A 261 -10.36 17.53 -4.11
N SER A 262 -9.92 17.53 -5.38
CA SER A 262 -10.08 18.69 -6.23
C SER A 262 -11.43 18.71 -6.96
N LEU A 263 -12.19 17.64 -6.88
CA LEU A 263 -13.51 17.62 -7.52
C LEU A 263 -14.51 18.45 -6.69
N PRO A 264 -15.47 19.08 -7.36
CA PRO A 264 -16.43 19.94 -6.63
C PRO A 264 -17.11 19.19 -5.49
N GLY A 265 -17.11 19.81 -4.32
CA GLY A 265 -17.76 19.25 -3.14
C GLY A 265 -16.94 18.26 -2.37
N MET A 266 -15.74 17.91 -2.84
CA MET A 266 -14.98 16.86 -2.19
C MET A 266 -13.91 17.35 -1.23
N TRP A 267 -13.45 18.59 -1.35
CA TRP A 267 -12.43 19.06 -0.40
C TRP A 267 -12.93 18.92 1.04
N GLU A 268 -14.18 19.29 1.29
CA GLU A 268 -14.72 19.31 2.64
C GLU A 268 -14.87 17.94 3.27
N ARG A 269 -14.80 16.86 2.46
CA ARG A 269 -15.01 15.52 2.99
C ARG A 269 -13.90 14.53 2.62
N THR A 270 -12.74 15.03 2.22
CA THR A 270 -11.65 14.15 1.79
C THR A 270 -10.42 14.35 2.67
N ILE A 271 -9.81 13.26 3.09
CA ILE A 271 -8.48 13.26 3.67
C ILE A 271 -7.56 12.57 2.67
N SER A 272 -6.61 13.32 2.11
CA SER A 272 -5.67 12.79 1.13
C SER A 272 -4.39 12.38 1.84
N ILE A 273 -3.89 11.18 1.54
CA ILE A 273 -2.74 10.60 2.22
C ILE A 273 -1.61 10.39 1.23
N SER A 274 -0.41 10.79 1.62
CA SER A 274 0.79 10.67 0.80
C SER A 274 1.92 10.06 1.62
N SER A 275 3.00 9.67 0.95
CA SER A 275 4.13 9.02 1.58
C SER A 275 5.44 9.43 0.93
N ALA A 276 6.36 9.95 1.73
CA ALA A 276 7.71 10.21 1.23
C ALA A 276 8.40 8.90 0.83
N GLY A 277 8.02 7.80 1.48
CA GLY A 277 8.60 6.51 1.14
C GLY A 277 8.37 6.11 -0.30
N LYS A 278 7.19 6.42 -0.83
CA LYS A 278 6.88 6.10 -2.22
C LYS A 278 7.36 7.21 -3.14
N THR A 279 7.23 8.44 -2.69
CA THR A 279 7.61 9.61 -3.50
C THR A 279 9.13 9.67 -3.73
N PHE A 280 9.92 9.34 -2.70
CA PHE A 280 11.37 9.47 -2.76
C PHE A 280 12.11 8.14 -2.63
N SER A 281 11.43 7.03 -2.79
CA SER A 281 12.06 5.70 -2.73
C SER A 281 12.75 5.45 -1.40
N ALA A 282 12.14 5.89 -0.31
CA ALA A 282 12.70 5.77 1.03
C ALA A 282 11.65 5.21 1.99
N THR A 283 11.18 3.99 1.70
CA THR A 283 10.03 3.42 2.41
C THR A 283 10.28 3.23 3.90
N GLY A 284 11.53 2.96 4.28
CA GLY A 284 11.85 2.73 5.69
C GLY A 284 11.98 3.98 6.52
N TRP A 285 11.95 5.18 5.91
CA TRP A 285 12.01 6.41 6.70
C TRP A 285 10.69 6.70 7.39
N LYS A 286 9.61 6.14 6.89
CA LYS A 286 8.29 6.25 7.51
C LYS A 286 7.83 7.68 7.71
N VAL A 287 7.95 8.51 6.68
CA VAL A 287 7.43 9.87 6.70
C VAL A 287 6.27 9.95 5.72
N GLY A 288 5.09 10.26 6.22
CA GLY A 288 3.91 10.46 5.40
C GLY A 288 3.15 11.68 5.87
N TRP A 289 2.02 11.98 5.22
CA TRP A 289 1.23 13.12 5.65
C TRP A 289 -0.19 13.01 5.15
N THR A 290 -1.06 13.78 5.82
CA THR A 290 -2.45 13.95 5.40
C THR A 290 -2.66 15.39 5.00
N VAL A 291 -3.52 15.59 4.01
CA VAL A 291 -3.94 16.93 3.56
C VAL A 291 -5.46 16.95 3.57
N GLY A 292 -6.04 17.97 4.18
CA GLY A 292 -7.49 18.10 4.23
C GLY A 292 -7.91 19.31 5.02
N PRO A 293 -9.22 19.54 5.11
CA PRO A 293 -9.72 20.69 5.85
C PRO A 293 -9.59 20.50 7.35
N TRP A 294 -9.47 21.62 8.05
CA TRP A 294 -9.26 21.58 9.50
C TRP A 294 -10.39 20.82 10.21
N ARG A 295 -11.62 20.96 9.74
CA ARG A 295 -12.70 20.28 10.44
C ARG A 295 -12.49 18.77 10.46
N LEU A 296 -11.73 18.21 9.52
CA LEU A 296 -11.40 16.80 9.54
C LEU A 296 -10.08 16.54 10.25
N LEU A 297 -9.06 17.33 9.92
CA LEU A 297 -7.72 17.05 10.45
C LEU A 297 -7.59 17.28 11.95
N GLN A 298 -8.42 18.14 12.54
CA GLN A 298 -8.33 18.36 13.98
C GLN A 298 -8.53 17.05 14.76
N HIS A 299 -9.35 16.16 14.23
CA HIS A 299 -9.60 14.89 14.91
C HIS A 299 -8.44 13.91 14.72
N LEU A 300 -7.77 14.00 13.59
CA LEU A 300 -6.56 13.22 13.39
C LEU A 300 -5.45 13.67 14.32
N HIS A 301 -5.38 14.99 14.62
CA HIS A 301 -4.41 15.52 15.57
C HIS A 301 -4.54 14.82 16.91
N THR A 302 -5.77 14.61 17.36
CA THR A 302 -6.00 13.97 18.65
C THR A 302 -5.43 12.54 18.67
N VAL A 303 -5.69 11.77 17.63
CA VAL A 303 -5.20 10.40 17.59
C VAL A 303 -3.68 10.37 17.45
N HIS A 304 -3.14 11.23 16.60
CA HIS A 304 -1.71 11.25 16.34
C HIS A 304 -0.95 11.61 17.61
N GLN A 305 -1.39 12.64 18.31
CA GLN A 305 -0.72 13.08 19.52
C GLN A 305 -0.72 11.99 20.59
N ASN A 306 -1.79 11.21 20.66
CA ASN A 306 -1.94 10.20 21.69
C ASN A 306 -1.50 8.81 21.25
N SER A 307 -0.88 8.70 20.09
CA SER A 307 -0.31 7.42 19.66
C SER A 307 1.20 7.52 19.48
N VAL A 308 1.68 8.28 18.50
CA VAL A 308 3.13 8.36 18.25
C VAL A 308 3.72 9.71 18.59
N TYR A 309 2.90 10.71 18.79
CA TYR A 309 3.28 12.07 19.14
C TYR A 309 3.89 12.82 17.95
N HIS A 310 5.02 12.40 17.39
CA HIS A 310 5.52 13.00 16.16
C HIS A 310 6.41 12.01 15.41
N CYS A 311 6.66 12.37 14.16
CA CYS A 311 7.57 11.59 13.31
C CYS A 311 9.00 12.06 13.57
N ALA A 312 9.98 11.22 13.30
CA ALA A 312 11.40 11.53 13.56
C ALA A 312 11.81 12.86 12.93
N THR A 313 12.39 13.73 13.76
CA THR A 313 12.71 15.09 13.36
C THR A 313 13.71 15.16 12.22
N ALA A 314 14.79 14.40 12.28
CA ALA A 314 15.83 14.45 11.24
C ALA A 314 15.28 13.99 9.91
N ALA A 315 14.45 12.95 9.90
CA ALA A 315 13.84 12.47 8.67
C ALA A 315 12.92 13.51 8.08
N GLN A 316 12.13 14.19 8.92
CA GLN A 316 11.25 15.24 8.42
C GLN A 316 12.05 16.40 7.82
N GLU A 317 13.16 16.74 8.45
CA GLU A 317 14.01 17.80 7.92
C GLU A 317 14.52 17.44 6.53
N ALA A 318 14.97 16.20 6.36
CA ALA A 318 15.49 15.76 5.08
C ALA A 318 14.41 15.75 4.01
N VAL A 319 13.21 15.32 4.36
CA VAL A 319 12.11 15.31 3.40
C VAL A 319 11.73 16.73 3.01
N ALA A 320 11.79 17.69 3.96
CA ALA A 320 11.52 19.08 3.65
C ALA A 320 12.54 19.62 2.63
N VAL A 321 13.82 19.27 2.81
CA VAL A 321 14.85 19.65 1.85
C VAL A 321 14.56 19.04 0.49
N GLY A 322 14.16 17.77 0.48
CA GLY A 322 13.83 17.09 -0.78
C GLY A 322 12.69 17.78 -1.53
N PHE A 323 11.66 18.20 -0.81
CA PHE A 323 10.56 18.89 -1.45
C PHE A 323 10.95 20.28 -1.93
N ARG A 324 11.82 20.97 -1.20
CA ARG A 324 12.31 22.25 -1.69
C ARG A 324 13.06 22.06 -3.01
N TRP A 325 13.87 21.01 -3.07
CA TRP A 325 14.59 20.68 -4.30
C TRP A 325 13.60 20.42 -5.42
N GLU A 326 12.56 19.69 -5.17
CA GLU A 326 11.55 19.39 -6.18
C GLU A 326 10.65 20.57 -6.55
N UNK A 327 10.39 21.26 -5.65
CA UNK A 327 9.65 22.29 -5.86
C UNK A 327 10.13 23.13 -6.81
N GLU A 328 11.37 23.42 -6.75
CA GLU A 328 12.09 24.24 -7.71
C GLU A 328 12.11 23.59 -9.09
N ARG A 329 12.02 22.27 -9.13
CA ARG A 329 12.07 21.53 -10.40
C ARG A 329 10.73 21.06 -10.89
N ARG A 330 9.67 21.46 -10.23
CA ARG A 330 8.34 21.03 -10.61
C ARG A 330 8.13 21.37 -12.09
N GLU A 331 7.60 20.42 -12.83
CA GLU A 331 7.37 20.55 -14.26
C GLU A 331 8.62 20.44 -15.12
N ARG A 332 9.79 20.25 -14.51
CA ARG A 332 11.00 20.03 -15.31
C ARG A 332 11.19 18.54 -15.53
N ALA A 333 11.78 18.20 -16.66
CA ALA A 333 12.02 16.81 -16.98
C ALA A 333 13.04 16.15 -16.04
N ASP A 334 13.89 16.97 -15.39
CA ASP A 334 14.90 16.41 -14.49
C ASP A 334 14.46 16.38 -13.03
N SER A 335 13.19 16.67 -12.75
CA SER A 335 12.69 16.46 -11.39
C SER A 335 12.78 14.96 -11.07
N TYR A 336 12.97 14.66 -9.79
CA TYR A 336 13.04 13.24 -9.40
C TYR A 336 11.74 12.51 -9.73
N PHE A 337 10.61 13.20 -9.54
CA PHE A 337 9.32 12.57 -9.78
C PHE A 337 9.19 12.16 -11.25
N ALA A 338 9.55 13.04 -12.17
CA ALA A 338 9.47 12.73 -13.60
C ALA A 338 10.48 11.66 -13.99
N GLN A 339 11.70 11.80 -13.47
CA GLN A 339 12.75 10.85 -13.80
C GLN A 339 12.41 9.45 -13.31
N LEU A 340 11.92 9.34 -12.08
CA LEU A 340 11.58 8.03 -11.52
C LEU A 340 10.46 7.38 -12.31
N ALA A 341 9.43 8.16 -12.69
CA ALA A 341 8.32 7.60 -13.47
C ALA A 341 8.81 7.07 -14.81
N ARG A 342 9.72 7.80 -15.48
CA ARG A 342 10.26 7.32 -16.76
C ARG A 342 11.06 6.05 -16.58
N GLU A 343 11.90 6.00 -15.55
CA GLU A 343 12.71 4.81 -15.30
C GLU A 343 11.84 3.61 -14.98
N LEU A 344 10.82 3.82 -14.15
CA LEU A 344 9.96 2.71 -13.77
C LEU A 344 9.10 2.25 -14.93
N GLN A 345 8.69 3.14 -15.80
CA GLN A 345 7.94 2.71 -16.98
C GLN A 345 8.78 1.78 -17.85
N GLY A 346 10.07 2.10 -18.01
CA GLY A 346 10.96 1.21 -18.75
C GLY A 346 11.11 -0.16 -18.09
N LYS A 347 11.23 -0.16 -16.76
CA LYS A 347 11.34 -1.41 -16.02
C LYS A 347 10.04 -2.20 -16.09
N ARG A 348 8.90 -1.51 -16.04
CA ARG A 348 7.60 -2.15 -16.26
C ARG A 348 7.57 -2.87 -17.60
N ASP A 349 7.94 -2.16 -18.65
CA ASP A 349 7.88 -2.73 -19.99
C ASP A 349 8.82 -3.91 -20.12
N ARG A 350 9.99 -3.81 -19.50
CA ARG A 350 10.95 -4.90 -19.53
C ARG A 350 10.40 -6.14 -18.82
N LEU A 351 9.83 -5.98 -17.65
CA LEU A 351 9.28 -7.12 -16.92
C LEU A 351 8.10 -7.73 -17.68
N ILE A 352 7.27 -6.91 -18.30
CA ILE A 352 6.16 -7.41 -19.09
C ILE A 352 6.69 -8.34 -20.19
N ARG A 353 7.76 -7.93 -20.89
CA ARG A 353 8.31 -8.77 -21.95
C ARG A 353 8.85 -10.10 -21.40
N SER A 354 9.54 -10.04 -20.25
CA SER A 354 10.06 -11.27 -19.65
C SER A 354 8.96 -12.23 -19.25
N LEU A 355 7.87 -11.70 -18.68
CA LEU A 355 6.77 -12.56 -18.24
C LEU A 355 6.02 -13.14 -19.44
N GLU A 356 5.80 -12.34 -20.47
CA GLU A 356 5.13 -12.83 -21.68
C GLU A 356 5.94 -13.93 -22.35
N ALA A 357 7.25 -13.73 -22.41
CA ALA A 357 8.12 -14.73 -23.03
C ALA A 357 8.06 -16.06 -22.29
N ALA A 358 7.81 -16.02 -20.98
CA ALA A 358 7.73 -17.23 -20.17
C ALA A 358 6.36 -17.91 -20.22
N GLY A 359 5.36 -17.25 -20.82
CA GLY A 359 4.03 -17.84 -20.92
C GLY A 359 3.00 -17.27 -19.96
N MET A 360 3.36 -16.25 -19.21
CA MET A 360 2.39 -15.56 -18.36
C MET A 360 1.71 -14.46 -19.15
N THR A 361 0.56 -14.00 -18.67
CA THR A 361 -0.16 -12.91 -19.32
C THR A 361 -0.18 -11.71 -18.41
N PRO A 362 0.74 -10.76 -18.57
CA PRO A 362 0.75 -9.59 -17.69
C PRO A 362 -0.39 -8.64 -18.00
N ILE A 363 -0.82 -7.93 -16.96
CA ILE A 363 -1.79 -6.85 -17.07
C ILE A 363 -0.98 -5.57 -17.06
N VAL A 364 -1.11 -4.73 -18.08
CA VAL A 364 -0.30 -3.51 -18.15
C VAL A 364 -0.80 -2.51 -17.12
N PRO A 365 0.03 -2.16 -16.11
CA PRO A 365 -0.44 -1.23 -15.09
C PRO A 365 -0.32 0.21 -15.59
N GLU A 366 -1.31 1.03 -15.23
CA GLU A 366 -1.27 2.44 -15.57
C GLU A 366 -0.42 3.23 -14.57
N GLY A 367 -0.18 2.66 -13.40
CA GLY A 367 0.60 3.33 -12.38
C GLY A 367 1.15 2.37 -11.34
N THR A 368 1.74 2.91 -10.31
CA THR A 368 2.44 2.25 -9.22
C THR A 368 3.73 1.59 -9.71
N TYR A 369 4.34 0.75 -8.88
CA TYR A 369 5.46 -0.05 -9.38
C TYR A 369 5.15 -1.55 -9.25
N PHE A 370 3.87 -1.88 -9.36
CA PHE A 370 3.42 -3.27 -9.34
C PHE A 370 2.70 -3.60 -10.64
N LEU A 371 2.79 -4.87 -11.01
CA LEU A 371 1.92 -5.39 -12.04
C LEU A 371 1.44 -6.77 -11.65
N VAL A 372 0.27 -7.15 -12.14
CA VAL A 372 -0.21 -8.50 -11.90
C VAL A 372 -0.20 -9.26 -13.23
N ALA A 373 -0.04 -10.56 -13.14
CA ALA A 373 0.02 -11.40 -14.32
C ALA A 373 -0.83 -12.65 -14.10
N ASP A 374 -1.52 -13.05 -15.16
CA ASP A 374 -2.32 -14.28 -15.15
C ASP A 374 -1.38 -15.46 -15.32
N VAL A 375 -1.41 -16.39 -14.38
CA VAL A 375 -0.53 -17.54 -14.37
C VAL A 375 -1.29 -18.85 -14.56
N SER A 376 -2.50 -18.78 -15.09
CA SER A 376 -3.32 -19.99 -15.24
C SER A 376 -2.72 -21.01 -16.20
N THR A 377 -1.86 -20.58 -17.15
CA THR A 377 -1.21 -21.53 -18.03
C THR A 377 -0.29 -22.49 -17.29
N PHE A 378 0.04 -22.19 -16.04
CA PHE A 378 0.95 -23.03 -15.26
C PHE A 378 0.19 -23.95 -14.31
N ALA A 379 -1.12 -24.10 -14.50
CA ALA A 379 -1.90 -24.92 -13.58
C ALA A 379 -1.37 -26.35 -13.49
N SER A 380 -0.89 -26.89 -14.60
CA SER A 380 -0.40 -28.26 -14.58
C SER A 380 0.97 -28.41 -13.92
N ASP A 381 1.67 -27.31 -13.72
CA ASP A 381 2.98 -27.36 -13.05
C ASP A 381 2.84 -27.46 -11.54
N VAL A 382 1.71 -27.03 -11.01
CA VAL A 382 1.52 -26.93 -9.57
C VAL A 382 0.76 -28.15 -9.07
N PRO A 383 1.30 -28.87 -8.08
CA PRO A 383 0.61 -30.08 -7.58
C PRO A 383 -0.79 -29.75 -7.11
N GLU A 384 -1.72 -30.67 -7.35
CA GLU A 384 -3.06 -30.51 -6.85
C GLU A 384 -3.07 -30.62 -5.34
N ALA A 385 -4.02 -30.00 -4.70
CA ALA A 385 -4.16 -30.05 -3.25
C ALA A 385 -5.58 -30.44 -2.90
N PRO A 386 -5.94 -31.73 -3.07
CA PRO A 386 -7.31 -32.15 -2.80
C PRO A 386 -7.70 -31.82 -1.36
N GLY A 387 -8.89 -31.32 -1.19
CA GLY A 387 -9.38 -31.00 0.14
C GLY A 387 -8.95 -29.63 0.66
N SER A 388 -8.06 -28.95 -0.05
CA SER A 388 -7.61 -27.64 0.35
C SER A 388 -8.49 -26.58 -0.30
N ASP A 389 -8.80 -25.52 0.45
CA ASP A 389 -9.56 -24.39 -0.11
C ASP A 389 -8.63 -23.23 -0.42
N GLU A 390 -7.31 -23.46 -0.36
CA GLU A 390 -6.34 -22.41 -0.68
C GLU A 390 -6.47 -22.03 -2.14
N PRO A 391 -6.58 -20.73 -2.46
CA PRO A 391 -6.73 -20.33 -3.86
C PRO A 391 -5.52 -20.73 -4.72
N PHE A 392 -5.78 -20.95 -6.00
CA PHE A 392 -4.71 -21.38 -6.91
C PHE A 392 -3.52 -20.42 -6.91
N ASP A 393 -3.77 -19.12 -6.96
CA ASP A 393 -2.68 -18.15 -7.04
C ASP A 393 -1.79 -18.23 -5.80
N SER A 394 -2.37 -18.53 -4.65
CA SER A 394 -1.60 -18.71 -3.43
C SER A 394 -0.72 -19.96 -3.52
N ARG A 395 -1.30 -21.08 -3.97
CA ARG A 395 -0.53 -22.30 -4.15
C ARG A 395 0.56 -22.11 -5.20
N PHE A 396 0.24 -21.39 -6.27
CA PHE A 396 1.21 -21.11 -7.32
C PHE A 396 2.38 -20.29 -6.78
N ALA A 397 2.09 -19.22 -6.04
CA ALA A 397 3.16 -18.35 -5.53
C ALA A 397 4.08 -19.13 -4.60
N LYS A 398 3.51 -19.98 -3.75
CA LYS A 398 4.33 -20.80 -2.86
C LYS A 398 5.18 -21.78 -3.66
N TRP A 399 4.58 -22.42 -4.63
CA TRP A 399 5.30 -23.38 -5.47
C TRP A 399 6.43 -22.70 -6.24
N MET A 400 6.15 -21.53 -6.82
CA MET A 400 7.13 -20.83 -7.64
C MET A 400 8.35 -20.41 -6.82
N VAL A 401 8.15 -19.89 -5.61
CA VAL A 401 9.29 -19.46 -4.84
C VAL A 401 10.13 -20.67 -4.38
N LYS A 402 9.47 -21.78 -4.06
CA LYS A 402 10.20 -22.97 -3.62
C LYS A 402 10.94 -23.66 -4.76
N ASN A 403 10.35 -23.69 -5.94
CA ASN A 403 10.89 -24.49 -7.04
C ASN A 403 11.64 -23.68 -8.08
N LYS A 404 11.37 -22.40 -8.21
CA LYS A 404 12.03 -21.55 -9.20
C LYS A 404 12.82 -20.41 -8.55
N GLY A 405 12.65 -20.20 -7.25
CA GLY A 405 13.39 -19.16 -6.56
C GLY A 405 12.89 -17.75 -6.84
N LEU A 406 11.71 -17.60 -7.44
CA LEU A 406 11.16 -16.30 -7.77
C LEU A 406 9.95 -16.03 -6.91
N ALA A 407 9.98 -14.95 -6.13
CA ALA A 407 8.90 -14.63 -5.23
C ALA A 407 7.93 -13.62 -5.85
N ALA A 408 6.66 -13.84 -5.58
CA ALA A 408 5.56 -12.94 -5.97
C ALA A 408 4.49 -13.09 -4.90
N ILE A 409 3.46 -12.25 -4.98
CA ILE A 409 2.38 -12.28 -4.01
C ILE A 409 1.06 -12.61 -4.74
N PRO A 410 0.25 -13.51 -4.20
CA PRO A 410 -1.00 -13.84 -4.90
C PRO A 410 -2.00 -12.70 -4.81
N LEU A 411 -2.74 -12.48 -5.89
CA LEU A 411 -3.73 -11.42 -5.91
C LEU A 411 -4.85 -11.68 -4.89
N SER A 412 -5.15 -12.96 -4.62
CA SER A 412 -6.20 -13.29 -3.66
C SER A 412 -5.90 -12.77 -2.26
N ALA A 413 -4.64 -12.45 -1.96
CA ALA A 413 -4.30 -11.87 -0.67
C ALA A 413 -4.85 -10.46 -0.49
N PHE A 414 -5.34 -9.85 -1.58
CA PHE A 414 -5.88 -8.50 -1.57
C PHE A 414 -7.41 -8.49 -1.65
N TYR A 415 -8.05 -9.59 -1.32
CA TYR A 415 -9.51 -9.71 -1.35
C TYR A 415 -10.03 -10.28 -0.04
N SER A 416 -11.28 -9.92 0.27
CA SER A 416 -11.98 -10.50 1.40
C SER A 416 -12.43 -11.92 1.06
N GLY A 417 -12.89 -12.65 2.08
CA GLY A 417 -13.32 -14.03 1.89
C GLY A 417 -14.29 -14.25 0.75
N PRO A 418 -15.38 -13.48 0.68
CA PRO A 418 -16.38 -13.75 -0.37
C PRO A 418 -15.84 -13.61 -1.78
N HIS A 419 -14.83 -12.77 -2.01
CA HIS A 419 -14.34 -12.52 -3.35
C HIS A 419 -12.95 -13.10 -3.63
N LYS A 420 -12.39 -13.84 -2.67
CA LYS A 420 -11.03 -14.36 -2.84
C LYS A 420 -10.83 -15.19 -4.09
N ASN A 421 -11.84 -15.96 -4.46
CA ASN A 421 -11.69 -16.87 -5.58
C ASN A 421 -12.12 -16.31 -6.92
N ASP A 422 -12.59 -15.06 -6.94
CA ASP A 422 -13.05 -14.46 -8.20
C ASP A 422 -11.91 -14.25 -9.19
N TYR A 423 -10.72 -13.88 -8.67
CA TYR A 423 -9.57 -13.60 -9.52
C TYR A 423 -8.32 -14.31 -9.01
N SER A 424 -8.47 -15.57 -8.62
CA SER A 424 -7.39 -16.31 -7.96
C SER A 424 -6.40 -16.95 -8.94
N ARG A 425 -6.26 -16.35 -10.13
CA ARG A 425 -5.29 -16.84 -11.10
C ARG A 425 -4.21 -15.82 -11.41
N PHE A 426 -4.07 -14.78 -10.57
CA PHE A 426 -3.10 -13.71 -10.81
C PHE A 426 -2.11 -13.63 -9.66
N VAL A 427 -0.87 -13.24 -9.99
CA VAL A 427 0.11 -12.90 -8.96
C VAL A 427 0.65 -11.50 -9.23
N ARG A 428 1.08 -10.84 -8.16
CA ARG A 428 1.61 -9.48 -8.23
C ARG A 428 3.13 -9.49 -8.17
N PHE A 429 3.76 -8.75 -9.08
CA PHE A 429 5.21 -8.55 -9.10
C PHE A 429 5.51 -7.08 -8.88
N CYS A 430 6.62 -6.80 -8.19
CA CYS A 430 7.12 -5.44 -8.01
C CYS A 430 8.27 -5.22 -8.99
N PHE A 431 8.19 -4.16 -9.80
CA PHE A 431 9.26 -3.89 -10.77
C PHE A 431 10.14 -2.71 -10.36
N ALA A 432 10.01 -2.20 -9.15
CA ALA A 432 10.91 -1.16 -8.65
C ALA A 432 12.20 -1.82 -8.20
N LYS A 433 12.98 -2.29 -9.18
CA LYS A 433 14.17 -3.09 -8.90
C LYS A 433 15.31 -2.61 -9.77
N GLU A 434 16.54 -2.90 -9.32
CA GLU A 434 17.70 -2.59 -10.11
C GLU A 434 17.75 -3.48 -11.34
N GLU A 435 18.47 -3.02 -12.35
CA GLU A 435 18.58 -3.80 -13.58
C GLU A 435 19.13 -5.21 -13.32
N ALA A 436 20.07 -5.33 -12.39
CA ALA A 436 20.63 -6.65 -12.07
C ALA A 436 19.56 -7.58 -11.53
N THR A 437 18.64 -7.06 -10.72
CA THR A 437 17.55 -7.88 -10.19
C THR A 437 16.61 -8.32 -11.30
N LEU A 438 16.29 -7.41 -12.23
CA LEU A 438 15.41 -7.74 -13.34
C LEU A 438 16.11 -8.73 -14.31
N ASP A 439 17.44 -8.60 -14.48
CA ASP A 439 18.20 -9.57 -15.25
C ASP A 439 18.08 -10.95 -14.63
N ALA A 440 18.25 -11.03 -13.32
CA ALA A 440 18.18 -12.33 -12.64
C ALA A 440 16.79 -12.93 -12.75
N ALA A 441 15.75 -12.10 -12.65
CA ALA A 441 14.40 -12.59 -12.82
C ALA A 441 14.18 -13.12 -14.24
N ASN A 442 14.69 -12.41 -15.24
CA ASN A 442 14.56 -12.84 -16.62
C ASN A 442 15.27 -14.17 -16.82
N ASP A 443 16.44 -14.35 -16.20
CA ASP A 443 17.17 -15.62 -16.34
C ASP A 443 16.37 -16.78 -15.77
N ILE A 444 15.73 -16.58 -14.61
CA ILE A 444 14.90 -17.62 -14.03
C ILE A 444 13.74 -17.96 -14.99
N LEU A 445 13.10 -16.94 -15.53
CA LEU A 445 11.95 -17.15 -16.40
C LEU A 445 12.36 -17.85 -17.70
N GLN A 446 13.50 -17.48 -18.27
CA GLN A 446 14.00 -18.13 -19.49
C GLN A 446 14.32 -19.59 -19.23
N LYS A 447 15.00 -19.89 -18.12
CA LYS A 447 15.34 -21.26 -17.80
C LYS A 447 14.06 -22.08 -17.60
N TRP A 448 13.08 -21.52 -16.91
CA TRP A 448 11.81 -22.19 -16.68
C TRP A 448 11.12 -22.49 -18.00
N LYS A 449 11.14 -21.52 -18.90
CA LYS A 449 10.53 -21.71 -20.23
C LYS A 449 11.19 -22.88 -20.95
N GLN A 450 12.52 -22.95 -20.90
CA GLN A 450 13.26 -24.03 -21.54
C GLN A 450 12.91 -25.36 -20.92
N GLU A 451 12.77 -25.42 -19.62
CA GLU A 451 12.41 -26.65 -18.92
C GLU A 451 11.03 -27.15 -19.32
N ARG A 452 10.11 -26.23 -19.51
CA ARG A 452 8.75 -26.59 -19.91
C ARG A 452 8.69 -27.08 -21.36
N ALA A 453 9.62 -26.65 -22.19
CA ALA A 453 9.67 -27.11 -23.59
C ALA A 453 10.27 -28.51 -23.72
N UNK A 454 10.86 -28.83 -22.83
CA UNK A 454 11.44 -29.93 -22.91
C UNK A 454 10.50 -30.92 -22.88
N PRO A 455 10.64 -31.97 -23.65
CA PRO A 455 9.68 -33.05 -23.72
C PRO A 455 9.57 -33.86 -22.44
#